data_52077561949642cd66b04fbbb0911f62
#
_entry.id   52077561949642cd66b04fbbb0911f62
#
_cell.length_a   1.000
_cell.length_b   1.000
_cell.length_c   1.000
_cell.angle_alpha   90.00
_cell.angle_beta   90.00
_cell.angle_gamma   90.00
#
_symmetry.space_group_name_H-M   'P 1'
#
loop_
_entity.id
_entity.type
_entity.pdbx_description
1 polymer ?
#
loop_
_entity_poly.entity_id
_entity_poly.type
_entity_poly.pdbx_seq_one_letter_code
_entity_poly.pdbx_strand_id
1 'polypeptide(L)'
;MKKVSKFSKNINDIFNLKKELIKNNQFNLKNTLKINRKYGKLKLRKNCIICNFSLKNKDFISHQISYSICKKCNHLNGLHLMDNRFNENIYSSNKGKNFSAKYAKNYTERVKNIYIPKVKFMKAVLKKKIEVLDFGCGAGHFVKGCETLGIKATGIDPNQDLIIKGNKYLKKNNIKNLNFNESINEILTTKANLISLIFVLEHLENPNKIFKAFKKSNAQYLYASVPLFSFTVLIENIFQKIYPRQLGGAHTNLYSKESLEFIAKKYKFKIIGEWW
;
A
#
# COMPACT_ATOMS: atom_id res chain seq x y z
N MET A 1 -19.22 17.42 6.63
CA MET A 1 -19.12 16.27 7.55
C MET A 1 -18.04 16.56 8.58
N LYS A 2 -18.29 16.24 9.87
CA LYS A 2 -17.27 16.32 10.93
C LYS A 2 -16.24 15.22 10.71
N LYS A 3 -14.95 15.52 10.89
CA LYS A 3 -13.85 14.55 10.76
C LYS A 3 -13.99 13.47 11.83
N VAL A 4 -13.83 12.21 11.45
CA VAL A 4 -13.85 11.05 12.36
C VAL A 4 -12.42 10.56 12.54
N SER A 5 -11.93 10.51 13.78
CA SER A 5 -10.61 9.98 14.11
C SER A 5 -10.75 8.71 14.94
N LYS A 6 -9.93 7.71 14.63
CA LYS A 6 -9.78 6.48 15.40
C LYS A 6 -8.32 6.24 15.70
N PHE A 7 -8.02 5.81 16.90
CA PHE A 7 -6.65 5.52 17.35
C PHE A 7 -6.54 4.05 17.75
N SER A 8 -5.38 3.48 17.48
CA SER A 8 -4.95 2.12 17.83
C SER A 8 -5.80 0.96 17.26
N LYS A 9 -5.30 -0.22 17.46
CA LYS A 9 -5.92 -1.53 17.23
C LYS A 9 -5.56 -2.45 18.37
N ASN A 10 -6.40 -3.46 18.61
CA ASN A 10 -6.02 -4.53 19.52
C ASN A 10 -4.78 -5.25 18.98
N ILE A 11 -3.71 -5.28 19.78
CA ILE A 11 -2.45 -5.92 19.40
C ILE A 11 -2.60 -7.42 19.19
N ASN A 12 -3.45 -8.09 19.98
CA ASN A 12 -3.66 -9.53 19.91
C ASN A 12 -4.16 -9.99 18.54
N ASP A 13 -5.04 -9.19 17.89
CA ASP A 13 -5.57 -9.48 16.55
C ASP A 13 -4.45 -9.49 15.47
N ILE A 14 -3.38 -8.74 15.71
CA ILE A 14 -2.27 -8.60 14.78
C ILE A 14 -1.11 -9.50 15.15
N PHE A 15 -0.83 -9.67 16.45
CA PHE A 15 0.31 -10.43 16.95
C PHE A 15 0.28 -11.89 16.45
N ASN A 16 -0.87 -12.56 16.58
CA ASN A 16 -1.03 -13.94 16.13
C ASN A 16 -0.76 -14.12 14.62
N LEU A 17 -1.14 -13.14 13.80
CA LEU A 17 -0.86 -13.14 12.35
C LEU A 17 0.60 -12.84 12.02
N LYS A 18 1.35 -12.24 12.94
CA LYS A 18 2.71 -11.72 12.71
C LYS A 18 3.81 -12.48 13.43
N LYS A 19 3.49 -13.38 14.37
CA LYS A 19 4.49 -14.15 15.14
C LYS A 19 5.49 -14.92 14.27
N GLU A 20 5.06 -15.38 13.09
CA GLU A 20 5.94 -16.04 12.11
C GLU A 20 7.03 -15.10 11.55
N LEU A 21 6.84 -13.80 11.57
CA LEU A 21 7.87 -12.83 11.12
C LEU A 21 9.08 -12.84 12.07
N ILE A 22 8.85 -13.03 13.37
CA ILE A 22 9.91 -13.09 14.38
C ILE A 22 10.70 -14.39 14.18
N LYS A 23 10.01 -15.53 14.06
CA LYS A 23 10.64 -16.85 13.85
C LYS A 23 11.49 -16.90 12.58
N ASN A 24 11.05 -16.23 11.51
CA ASN A 24 11.68 -16.24 10.20
C ASN A 24 12.56 -15.00 9.94
N ASN A 25 13.03 -14.31 10.99
CA ASN A 25 13.79 -13.07 10.87
C ASN A 25 14.97 -13.17 9.89
N GLN A 26 15.87 -14.16 10.09
CA GLN A 26 17.07 -14.34 9.27
C GLN A 26 16.74 -14.59 7.80
N PHE A 27 15.76 -15.44 7.52
CA PHE A 27 15.32 -15.72 6.15
C PHE A 27 14.74 -14.47 5.47
N ASN A 28 13.87 -13.73 6.18
CA ASN A 28 13.26 -12.51 5.67
C ASN A 28 14.33 -11.41 5.44
N LEU A 29 15.28 -11.25 6.37
CA LEU A 29 16.38 -10.31 6.24
C LEU A 29 17.25 -10.62 5.01
N LYS A 30 17.68 -11.88 4.83
CA LYS A 30 18.47 -12.31 3.66
C LYS A 30 17.75 -11.97 2.34
N ASN A 31 16.45 -12.25 2.26
CA ASN A 31 15.66 -11.95 1.06
C ASN A 31 15.53 -10.44 0.83
N THR A 32 15.31 -9.67 1.88
CA THR A 32 15.22 -8.20 1.79
C THR A 32 16.54 -7.61 1.32
N LEU A 33 17.67 -8.00 1.89
CA LEU A 33 18.99 -7.53 1.46
C LEU A 33 19.28 -7.86 0.00
N LYS A 34 18.81 -9.02 -0.50
CA LYS A 34 18.93 -9.36 -1.93
C LYS A 34 18.12 -8.42 -2.84
N ILE A 35 16.91 -8.03 -2.43
CA ILE A 35 16.09 -7.05 -3.14
C ILE A 35 16.75 -5.67 -3.06
N ASN A 36 17.19 -5.27 -1.87
CA ASN A 36 17.83 -3.98 -1.61
C ASN A 36 19.09 -3.76 -2.48
N ARG A 37 19.93 -4.79 -2.61
CA ARG A 37 21.12 -4.72 -3.52
C ARG A 37 20.75 -4.46 -4.98
N LYS A 38 19.62 -5.02 -5.43
CA LYS A 38 19.14 -4.75 -6.80
C LYS A 38 18.59 -3.34 -6.92
N TYR A 39 17.80 -2.89 -5.94
CA TYR A 39 17.28 -1.53 -5.89
C TYR A 39 18.40 -0.49 -5.84
N GLY A 40 19.44 -0.70 -5.03
CA GLY A 40 20.59 0.18 -4.91
C GLY A 40 21.45 0.34 -6.18
N LYS A 41 21.23 -0.51 -7.20
CA LYS A 41 21.88 -0.39 -8.52
C LYS A 41 21.08 0.44 -9.53
N LEU A 42 19.85 0.84 -9.18
CA LEU A 42 19.00 1.63 -10.06
C LEU A 42 19.44 3.10 -10.08
N LYS A 43 19.00 3.84 -11.10
CA LYS A 43 19.27 5.26 -11.25
C LYS A 43 18.84 6.05 -10.02
N LEU A 44 19.64 7.04 -9.63
CA LEU A 44 19.32 7.91 -8.49
C LEU A 44 18.10 8.81 -8.75
N ARG A 45 17.29 8.97 -7.75
CA ARG A 45 16.19 9.92 -7.69
C ARG A 45 16.72 11.30 -7.31
N LYS A 46 16.30 12.31 -8.04
CA LYS A 46 16.65 13.71 -7.76
C LYS A 46 15.53 14.47 -7.01
N ASN A 47 14.29 14.05 -7.17
CA ASN A 47 13.13 14.79 -6.67
C ASN A 47 12.17 13.90 -5.87
N CYS A 48 11.49 14.51 -4.90
CA CYS A 48 10.44 13.86 -4.11
C CYS A 48 9.29 13.37 -5.00
N ILE A 49 8.84 12.13 -4.79
CA ILE A 49 7.76 11.53 -5.60
C ILE A 49 6.40 12.22 -5.41
N ILE A 50 6.19 12.90 -4.28
CA ILE A 50 4.91 13.55 -3.94
C ILE A 50 4.87 14.98 -4.46
N CYS A 51 5.86 15.81 -4.08
CA CYS A 51 5.82 17.25 -4.32
C CYS A 51 6.79 17.75 -5.38
N ASN A 52 7.64 16.88 -5.92
CA ASN A 52 8.68 17.18 -6.89
C ASN A 52 9.78 18.13 -6.38
N PHE A 53 9.87 18.37 -5.06
CA PHE A 53 10.93 19.16 -4.47
C PHE A 53 12.27 18.42 -4.57
N SER A 54 13.38 19.16 -4.80
CA SER A 54 14.72 18.57 -4.93
C SER A 54 15.16 17.88 -3.64
N LEU A 55 15.68 16.67 -3.77
CA LEU A 55 16.29 15.88 -2.71
C LEU A 55 17.81 16.03 -2.83
N LYS A 56 18.41 16.87 -1.99
CA LYS A 56 19.84 17.21 -2.10
C LYS A 56 20.75 16.18 -1.44
N ASN A 57 20.35 15.60 -0.31
CA ASN A 57 21.19 14.73 0.52
C ASN A 57 20.47 13.45 0.90
N LYS A 58 21.22 12.40 1.25
CA LYS A 58 20.70 11.28 2.00
C LYS A 58 20.67 11.65 3.49
N ASP A 59 19.58 11.33 4.15
CA ASP A 59 19.44 11.55 5.59
C ASP A 59 19.93 10.34 6.40
N PHE A 60 19.65 9.12 5.90
CA PHE A 60 20.14 7.89 6.52
C PHE A 60 20.21 6.71 5.52
N ILE A 61 20.84 5.63 5.97
CA ILE A 61 20.89 4.35 5.26
C ILE A 61 20.23 3.28 6.12
N SER A 62 19.31 2.54 5.53
CA SER A 62 18.72 1.35 6.15
C SER A 62 18.89 0.14 5.26
N HIS A 63 19.50 -0.92 5.83
CA HIS A 63 19.63 -2.21 5.13
C HIS A 63 20.14 -2.05 3.68
N GLN A 64 21.18 -1.22 3.50
CA GLN A 64 21.85 -0.90 2.21
C GLN A 64 21.04 0.02 1.26
N ILE A 65 19.93 0.59 1.68
CA ILE A 65 19.18 1.59 0.91
C ILE A 65 19.37 2.98 1.51
N SER A 66 19.69 3.95 0.66
CA SER A 66 19.74 5.37 1.04
C SER A 66 18.34 5.99 0.97
N TYR A 67 17.99 6.75 1.99
CA TYR A 67 16.71 7.46 2.12
C TYR A 67 16.91 8.94 2.33
N SER A 68 15.94 9.74 1.86
CA SER A 68 15.85 11.18 2.12
C SER A 68 14.44 11.59 2.50
N ILE A 69 14.35 12.43 3.54
CA ILE A 69 13.12 13.06 3.99
C ILE A 69 12.96 14.38 3.23
N CYS A 70 11.86 14.52 2.52
CA CYS A 70 11.58 15.73 1.77
C CYS A 70 11.33 16.93 2.71
N LYS A 71 12.14 17.97 2.65
CA LYS A 71 12.00 19.19 3.48
C LYS A 71 10.69 19.96 3.22
N LYS A 72 10.01 19.74 2.07
CA LYS A 72 8.77 20.44 1.72
C LYS A 72 7.51 19.72 2.20
N CYS A 73 7.49 18.39 2.21
CA CYS A 73 6.27 17.63 2.52
C CYS A 73 6.50 16.46 3.49
N ASN A 74 7.66 16.34 4.09
CA ASN A 74 8.05 15.30 5.07
C ASN A 74 7.83 13.85 4.60
N HIS A 75 7.75 13.64 3.26
CA HIS A 75 7.66 12.31 2.69
C HIS A 75 9.03 11.64 2.70
N LEU A 76 9.11 10.39 3.16
CA LEU A 76 10.33 9.60 3.12
C LEU A 76 10.49 8.96 1.74
N ASN A 77 11.57 9.29 1.05
CA ASN A 77 11.89 8.78 -0.28
C ASN A 77 13.12 7.86 -0.24
N GLY A 78 13.01 6.66 -0.80
CA GLY A 78 14.18 5.90 -1.21
C GLY A 78 14.83 6.59 -2.41
N LEU A 79 16.18 6.69 -2.38
CA LEU A 79 16.92 7.53 -3.33
C LEU A 79 17.18 6.86 -4.70
N HIS A 80 16.52 5.76 -5.03
CA HIS A 80 16.61 5.15 -6.36
C HIS A 80 15.23 5.13 -7.04
N LEU A 81 15.25 5.20 -8.37
CA LEU A 81 14.02 5.10 -9.18
C LEU A 81 13.65 3.63 -9.36
N MET A 82 12.42 3.27 -9.04
CA MET A 82 11.90 1.95 -9.42
C MET A 82 11.46 2.00 -10.88
N ASP A 83 12.10 1.21 -11.73
CA ASP A 83 11.59 1.00 -13.09
C ASP A 83 10.53 -0.12 -13.12
N ASN A 84 9.81 -0.21 -14.24
CA ASN A 84 8.78 -1.23 -14.43
C ASN A 84 9.35 -2.64 -14.31
N ARG A 85 10.56 -2.89 -14.83
CA ARG A 85 11.24 -4.17 -14.79
C ARG A 85 11.57 -4.61 -13.36
N PHE A 86 11.96 -3.66 -12.50
CA PHE A 86 12.18 -3.93 -11.08
C PHE A 86 10.89 -4.33 -10.39
N ASN A 87 9.79 -3.59 -10.62
CA ASN A 87 8.49 -3.87 -10.05
C ASN A 87 7.93 -5.24 -10.51
N GLU A 88 8.00 -5.55 -11.80
CA GLU A 88 7.60 -6.83 -12.35
C GLU A 88 8.38 -7.99 -11.73
N ASN A 89 9.69 -7.83 -11.53
CA ASN A 89 10.53 -8.85 -10.88
C ASN A 89 10.15 -9.11 -9.42
N ILE A 90 9.63 -8.11 -8.70
CA ILE A 90 9.21 -8.28 -7.30
C ILE A 90 7.80 -8.90 -7.23
N TYR A 91 6.86 -8.41 -8.03
CA TYR A 91 5.43 -8.67 -7.82
C TYR A 91 4.83 -9.66 -8.83
N SER A 92 5.34 -9.72 -10.07
CA SER A 92 4.70 -10.45 -11.19
C SER A 92 5.49 -11.65 -11.71
N SER A 93 6.76 -11.81 -11.35
CA SER A 93 7.61 -12.90 -11.88
C SER A 93 7.39 -14.24 -11.15
N ASN A 94 7.93 -15.36 -11.73
CA ASN A 94 8.00 -16.68 -11.08
C ASN A 94 8.59 -16.63 -9.64
N LYS A 95 9.37 -15.61 -9.30
CA LYS A 95 9.85 -15.33 -7.94
C LYS A 95 8.74 -14.73 -7.05
N GLY A 96 7.72 -14.13 -7.64
CA GLY A 96 6.48 -13.70 -6.97
C GLY A 96 5.56 -14.84 -6.55
N LYS A 97 5.77 -16.09 -7.05
CA LYS A 97 4.97 -17.26 -6.61
C LYS A 97 5.07 -17.49 -5.09
N ASN A 98 6.25 -17.30 -4.51
CA ASN A 98 6.43 -17.40 -3.06
C ASN A 98 5.72 -16.25 -2.32
N PHE A 99 5.68 -15.05 -2.91
CA PHE A 99 4.93 -13.92 -2.38
C PHE A 99 3.42 -14.21 -2.41
N SER A 100 2.90 -14.68 -3.54
CA SER A 100 1.47 -14.99 -3.71
C SER A 100 1.01 -16.13 -2.79
N ALA A 101 1.82 -17.17 -2.61
CA ALA A 101 1.52 -18.26 -1.67
C ALA A 101 1.48 -17.79 -0.21
N LYS A 102 2.47 -16.99 0.19
CA LYS A 102 2.54 -16.41 1.54
C LYS A 102 1.40 -15.40 1.79
N TYR A 103 1.02 -14.62 0.77
CA TYR A 103 -0.03 -13.62 0.88
C TYR A 103 -1.42 -14.25 1.01
N ALA A 104 -1.67 -15.38 0.35
CA ALA A 104 -2.94 -16.13 0.44
C ALA A 104 -3.04 -17.01 1.70
N LYS A 105 -1.92 -17.24 2.42
CA LYS A 105 -1.93 -17.98 3.69
C LYS A 105 -2.79 -17.24 4.71
N ASN A 106 -3.60 -18.00 5.46
CA ASN A 106 -4.52 -17.45 6.48
C ASN A 106 -5.51 -16.42 5.91
N TYR A 107 -6.02 -16.66 4.70
CA TYR A 107 -6.89 -15.71 3.98
C TYR A 107 -8.07 -15.22 4.83
N THR A 108 -8.87 -16.13 5.35
CA THR A 108 -10.09 -15.82 6.14
C THR A 108 -9.76 -15.07 7.42
N GLU A 109 -8.71 -15.46 8.11
CA GLU A 109 -8.26 -14.80 9.34
C GLU A 109 -7.76 -13.37 9.05
N ARG A 110 -7.03 -13.18 7.95
CA ARG A 110 -6.61 -11.85 7.48
C ARG A 110 -7.82 -10.97 7.14
N VAL A 111 -8.81 -11.51 6.42
CA VAL A 111 -10.06 -10.78 6.13
C VAL A 111 -10.72 -10.35 7.43
N LYS A 112 -10.91 -11.26 8.39
CA LYS A 112 -11.55 -10.99 9.69
C LYS A 112 -10.81 -9.92 10.50
N ASN A 113 -9.48 -10.07 10.68
CA ASN A 113 -8.73 -9.29 11.67
C ASN A 113 -8.09 -8.01 11.09
N ILE A 114 -7.88 -7.93 9.76
CA ILE A 114 -7.24 -6.78 9.13
C ILE A 114 -8.23 -5.97 8.27
N TYR A 115 -8.98 -6.65 7.40
CA TYR A 115 -9.74 -5.95 6.36
C TYR A 115 -11.16 -5.59 6.79
N ILE A 116 -11.90 -6.47 7.48
CA ILE A 116 -13.23 -6.13 8.04
C ILE A 116 -13.18 -4.91 8.97
N PRO A 117 -12.21 -4.75 9.89
CA PRO A 117 -12.11 -3.52 10.68
C PRO A 117 -11.93 -2.25 9.83
N LYS A 118 -11.18 -2.32 8.71
CA LYS A 118 -11.03 -1.20 7.77
C LYS A 118 -12.36 -0.87 7.07
N VAL A 119 -13.11 -1.89 6.63
CA VAL A 119 -14.42 -1.70 6.00
C VAL A 119 -15.44 -1.12 7.00
N LYS A 120 -15.44 -1.59 8.25
CA LYS A 120 -16.29 -1.03 9.32
C LYS A 120 -15.97 0.44 9.58
N PHE A 121 -14.70 0.81 9.63
CA PHE A 121 -14.28 2.20 9.77
C PHE A 121 -14.78 3.05 8.60
N MET A 122 -14.55 2.60 7.37
CA MET A 122 -15.02 3.26 6.15
C MET A 122 -16.55 3.50 6.18
N LYS A 123 -17.34 2.47 6.54
CA LYS A 123 -18.81 2.60 6.69
C LYS A 123 -19.20 3.64 7.75
N ALA A 124 -18.54 3.62 8.91
CA ALA A 124 -18.81 4.54 10.01
C ALA A 124 -18.55 5.99 9.64
N VAL A 125 -17.50 6.24 8.83
CA VAL A 125 -17.14 7.58 8.35
C VAL A 125 -18.15 8.07 7.31
N LEU A 126 -18.50 7.24 6.32
CA LEU A 126 -19.26 7.69 5.14
C LEU A 126 -20.76 7.72 5.39
N LYS A 127 -21.32 6.78 6.16
CA LYS A 127 -22.77 6.66 6.48
C LYS A 127 -23.70 6.73 5.25
N LYS A 128 -23.22 6.26 4.09
CA LYS A 128 -23.92 6.28 2.80
C LYS A 128 -23.78 4.95 2.07
N LYS A 129 -24.57 4.73 1.03
CA LYS A 129 -24.38 3.60 0.12
C LYS A 129 -23.03 3.74 -0.59
N ILE A 130 -22.22 2.70 -0.52
CA ILE A 130 -20.86 2.66 -1.04
C ILE A 130 -20.75 1.55 -2.06
N GLU A 131 -20.13 1.84 -3.18
CA GLU A 131 -19.64 0.90 -4.17
C GLU A 131 -18.13 1.12 -4.35
N VAL A 132 -17.33 0.07 -4.24
CA VAL A 132 -15.87 0.16 -4.11
C VAL A 132 -15.18 -0.39 -5.35
N LEU A 133 -14.17 0.34 -5.83
CA LEU A 133 -13.09 -0.17 -6.68
C LEU A 133 -11.82 -0.25 -5.85
N ASP A 134 -11.32 -1.47 -5.58
CA ASP A 134 -10.07 -1.70 -4.83
C ASP A 134 -8.88 -1.80 -5.80
N PHE A 135 -8.10 -0.75 -5.89
CA PHE A 135 -6.92 -0.66 -6.74
C PHE A 135 -5.72 -1.32 -6.04
N GLY A 136 -5.06 -2.28 -6.70
CA GLY A 136 -4.03 -3.11 -6.09
C GLY A 136 -4.60 -4.10 -5.06
N CYS A 137 -5.70 -4.75 -5.41
CA CYS A 137 -6.49 -5.58 -4.50
C CYS A 137 -5.77 -6.86 -4.05
N GLY A 138 -4.67 -7.25 -4.69
CA GLY A 138 -3.98 -8.51 -4.45
C GLY A 138 -4.94 -9.71 -4.62
N ALA A 139 -5.03 -10.56 -3.60
CA ALA A 139 -5.99 -11.67 -3.58
C ALA A 139 -7.41 -11.26 -3.11
N GLY A 140 -7.78 -9.99 -3.21
CA GLY A 140 -9.14 -9.52 -2.95
C GLY A 140 -9.58 -9.55 -1.48
N HIS A 141 -8.66 -9.49 -0.52
CA HIS A 141 -9.02 -9.53 0.90
C HIS A 141 -9.94 -8.38 1.32
N PHE A 142 -9.70 -7.16 0.81
CA PHE A 142 -10.56 -6.01 1.12
C PHE A 142 -11.90 -6.13 0.41
N VAL A 143 -11.90 -6.59 -0.85
CA VAL A 143 -13.11 -6.91 -1.61
C VAL A 143 -13.96 -7.94 -0.84
N LYS A 144 -13.33 -9.01 -0.31
CA LYS A 144 -14.01 -10.00 0.54
C LYS A 144 -14.58 -9.40 1.82
N GLY A 145 -13.83 -8.51 2.46
CA GLY A 145 -14.32 -7.76 3.63
C GLY A 145 -15.54 -6.90 3.31
N CYS A 146 -15.56 -6.23 2.16
CA CYS A 146 -16.70 -5.48 1.65
C CYS A 146 -17.91 -6.42 1.42
N GLU A 147 -17.70 -7.52 0.69
CA GLU A 147 -18.73 -8.53 0.40
C GLU A 147 -19.36 -9.08 1.68
N THR A 148 -18.53 -9.40 2.69
CA THR A 148 -19.00 -9.89 4.01
C THR A 148 -19.91 -8.89 4.72
N LEU A 149 -19.73 -7.60 4.49
CA LEU A 149 -20.54 -6.52 5.09
C LEU A 149 -21.61 -5.95 4.16
N GLY A 150 -21.93 -6.67 3.06
CA GLY A 150 -22.97 -6.31 2.11
C GLY A 150 -22.66 -5.09 1.24
N ILE A 151 -21.36 -4.78 1.04
CA ILE A 151 -20.92 -3.68 0.18
C ILE A 151 -20.50 -4.25 -1.17
N LYS A 152 -21.02 -3.68 -2.26
CA LYS A 152 -20.60 -4.02 -3.61
C LYS A 152 -19.17 -3.54 -3.82
N ALA A 153 -18.28 -4.45 -4.23
CA ALA A 153 -16.89 -4.16 -4.47
C ALA A 153 -16.34 -4.96 -5.64
N THR A 154 -15.47 -4.33 -6.40
CA THR A 154 -14.62 -4.94 -7.42
C THR A 154 -13.17 -4.63 -7.11
N GLY A 155 -12.23 -5.41 -7.65
CA GLY A 155 -10.81 -5.17 -7.44
C GLY A 155 -9.98 -5.41 -8.70
N ILE A 156 -8.84 -4.73 -8.77
CA ILE A 156 -7.88 -4.84 -9.87
C ILE A 156 -6.46 -4.97 -9.32
N ASP A 157 -5.67 -5.86 -9.92
CA ASP A 157 -4.28 -6.10 -9.52
C ASP A 157 -3.46 -6.63 -10.72
N PRO A 158 -2.18 -6.24 -10.89
CA PRO A 158 -1.34 -6.76 -11.96
C PRO A 158 -0.82 -8.18 -11.75
N ASN A 159 -1.03 -8.78 -10.57
CA ASN A 159 -0.56 -10.12 -10.26
C ASN A 159 -1.63 -11.17 -10.54
N GLN A 160 -1.52 -11.84 -11.69
CA GLN A 160 -2.45 -12.89 -12.14
C GLN A 160 -2.61 -14.04 -11.12
N ASP A 161 -1.53 -14.47 -10.48
CA ASP A 161 -1.58 -15.56 -9.48
C ASP A 161 -2.42 -15.19 -8.27
N LEU A 162 -2.35 -13.91 -7.83
CA LEU A 162 -3.18 -13.42 -6.74
C LEU A 162 -4.64 -13.34 -7.13
N ILE A 163 -4.95 -12.90 -8.34
CA ILE A 163 -6.31 -12.83 -8.87
C ILE A 163 -6.94 -14.24 -8.93
N ILE A 164 -6.23 -15.21 -9.51
CA ILE A 164 -6.72 -16.61 -9.60
C ILE A 164 -7.00 -17.18 -8.20
N LYS A 165 -6.08 -16.98 -7.26
CA LYS A 165 -6.25 -17.45 -5.88
C LYS A 165 -7.38 -16.73 -5.15
N GLY A 166 -7.49 -15.41 -5.34
CA GLY A 166 -8.49 -14.59 -4.68
C GLY A 166 -9.92 -14.90 -5.12
N ASN A 167 -10.15 -15.09 -6.41
CA ASN A 167 -11.47 -15.41 -6.96
C ASN A 167 -12.07 -16.70 -6.37
N LYS A 168 -11.23 -17.63 -5.87
CA LYS A 168 -11.71 -18.84 -5.16
C LYS A 168 -12.42 -18.55 -3.84
N TYR A 169 -12.18 -17.38 -3.23
CA TYR A 169 -12.79 -16.97 -1.94
C TYR A 169 -13.95 -15.99 -2.12
N LEU A 170 -14.15 -15.44 -3.31
CA LEU A 170 -15.19 -14.47 -3.61
C LEU A 170 -16.45 -15.17 -4.15
N LYS A 171 -17.62 -14.64 -3.86
CA LYS A 171 -18.92 -15.19 -4.37
C LYS A 171 -19.04 -15.05 -5.89
N LYS A 172 -18.39 -14.02 -6.45
CA LYS A 172 -18.34 -13.73 -7.88
C LYS A 172 -16.87 -13.46 -8.26
N ASN A 173 -16.52 -13.63 -9.51
CA ASN A 173 -15.21 -13.28 -10.04
C ASN A 173 -15.08 -11.77 -10.21
N ASN A 174 -15.11 -11.03 -9.10
CA ASN A 174 -15.12 -9.54 -9.08
C ASN A 174 -13.73 -8.92 -8.95
N ILE A 175 -12.66 -9.70 -9.02
CA ILE A 175 -11.32 -9.17 -9.14
C ILE A 175 -10.71 -9.56 -10.48
N LYS A 176 -10.01 -8.59 -11.12
CA LYS A 176 -9.49 -8.70 -12.48
C LYS A 176 -7.99 -8.47 -12.51
N ASN A 177 -7.30 -9.16 -13.40
CA ASN A 177 -5.90 -8.88 -13.71
C ASN A 177 -5.81 -7.74 -14.72
N LEU A 178 -5.24 -6.61 -14.29
CA LEU A 178 -4.99 -5.43 -15.13
C LEU A 178 -3.60 -4.88 -14.84
N ASN A 179 -2.86 -4.52 -15.87
CA ASN A 179 -1.61 -3.79 -15.72
C ASN A 179 -1.84 -2.36 -15.18
N PHE A 180 -0.78 -1.63 -14.87
CA PHE A 180 -0.90 -0.30 -14.26
C PHE A 180 -1.68 0.70 -15.13
N ASN A 181 -1.46 0.71 -16.45
CA ASN A 181 -2.12 1.66 -17.34
C ASN A 181 -3.61 1.31 -17.51
N GLU A 182 -3.93 0.04 -17.67
CA GLU A 182 -5.32 -0.47 -17.68
C GLU A 182 -6.03 -0.14 -16.36
N SER A 183 -5.32 -0.28 -15.23
CA SER A 183 -5.85 0.06 -13.92
C SER A 183 -6.14 1.56 -13.76
N ILE A 184 -5.33 2.43 -14.36
CA ILE A 184 -5.61 3.88 -14.41
C ILE A 184 -6.86 4.16 -15.25
N ASN A 185 -7.04 3.47 -16.39
CA ASN A 185 -8.25 3.60 -17.20
C ASN A 185 -9.50 3.12 -16.46
N GLU A 186 -9.39 2.02 -15.69
CA GLU A 186 -10.49 1.54 -14.85
C GLU A 186 -10.90 2.59 -13.79
N ILE A 187 -9.93 3.34 -13.20
CA ILE A 187 -10.25 4.49 -12.31
C ILE A 187 -11.08 5.55 -13.05
N LEU A 188 -10.72 5.88 -14.30
CA LEU A 188 -11.38 6.94 -15.06
C LEU A 188 -12.82 6.58 -15.44
N THR A 189 -13.11 5.30 -15.68
CA THR A 189 -14.39 4.80 -16.20
C THR A 189 -15.28 4.16 -15.16
N THR A 190 -14.78 3.96 -13.93
CA THR A 190 -15.52 3.28 -12.88
C THR A 190 -16.84 3.96 -12.51
N LYS A 191 -17.85 3.14 -12.22
CA LYS A 191 -19.11 3.60 -11.61
C LYS A 191 -19.07 3.57 -10.09
N ALA A 192 -17.99 3.03 -9.48
CA ALA A 192 -17.80 3.03 -8.05
C ALA A 192 -17.66 4.46 -7.52
N ASN A 193 -18.32 4.75 -6.39
CA ASN A 193 -18.20 6.06 -5.75
C ASN A 193 -17.04 6.15 -4.75
N LEU A 194 -16.33 5.03 -4.50
CA LEU A 194 -15.15 4.97 -3.66
C LEU A 194 -14.04 4.17 -4.34
N ILE A 195 -12.84 4.73 -4.35
CA ILE A 195 -11.61 4.02 -4.73
C ILE A 195 -10.79 3.75 -3.47
N SER A 196 -10.39 2.48 -3.25
CA SER A 196 -9.51 2.10 -2.15
C SER A 196 -8.11 1.78 -2.64
N LEU A 197 -7.12 2.15 -1.81
CA LEU A 197 -5.68 1.96 -2.01
C LEU A 197 -5.10 1.38 -0.71
N ILE A 198 -5.22 0.06 -0.52
CA ILE A 198 -4.82 -0.58 0.74
C ILE A 198 -3.44 -1.22 0.60
N PHE A 199 -2.41 -0.57 1.15
CA PHE A 199 -1.02 -0.99 1.03
C PHE A 199 -0.54 -1.04 -0.44
N VAL A 200 -0.76 0.06 -1.15
CA VAL A 200 -0.43 0.22 -2.57
C VAL A 200 0.51 1.39 -2.81
N LEU A 201 0.21 2.54 -2.22
CA LEU A 201 0.90 3.79 -2.52
C LEU A 201 2.40 3.75 -2.23
N GLU A 202 2.83 2.99 -1.22
CA GLU A 202 4.23 2.79 -0.85
C GLU A 202 5.05 2.00 -1.88
N HIS A 203 4.38 1.33 -2.80
CA HIS A 203 4.98 0.54 -3.88
C HIS A 203 5.06 1.28 -5.21
N LEU A 204 4.46 2.46 -5.31
CA LEU A 204 4.33 3.18 -6.58
C LEU A 204 5.49 4.15 -6.80
N GLU A 205 6.06 4.13 -8.01
CA GLU A 205 7.04 5.12 -8.44
C GLU A 205 6.40 6.50 -8.68
N ASN A 206 5.14 6.52 -9.12
CA ASN A 206 4.42 7.76 -9.38
C ASN A 206 2.97 7.73 -8.88
N PRO A 207 2.74 7.89 -7.56
CA PRO A 207 1.41 7.89 -6.99
C PRO A 207 0.54 9.06 -7.48
N ASN A 208 1.16 10.15 -7.99
CA ASN A 208 0.42 11.30 -8.53
C ASN A 208 -0.45 10.93 -9.73
N LYS A 209 -0.11 9.88 -10.51
CA LYS A 209 -0.97 9.41 -11.62
C LYS A 209 -2.34 8.96 -11.11
N ILE A 210 -2.39 8.24 -9.98
CA ILE A 210 -3.65 7.79 -9.38
C ILE A 210 -4.47 8.97 -8.87
N PHE A 211 -3.85 9.92 -8.14
CA PHE A 211 -4.59 11.09 -7.63
C PHE A 211 -5.16 11.96 -8.76
N LYS A 212 -4.42 12.09 -9.87
CA LYS A 212 -4.91 12.78 -11.07
C LYS A 212 -6.08 12.04 -11.74
N ALA A 213 -5.98 10.71 -11.87
CA ALA A 213 -7.05 9.87 -12.42
C ALA A 213 -8.31 9.94 -11.54
N PHE A 214 -8.14 9.81 -10.21
CA PHE A 214 -9.24 9.97 -9.26
C PHE A 214 -9.97 11.32 -9.42
N LYS A 215 -9.22 12.43 -9.56
CA LYS A 215 -9.81 13.77 -9.77
C LYS A 215 -10.62 13.89 -11.06
N LYS A 216 -10.33 13.06 -12.05
CA LYS A 216 -11.05 13.03 -13.33
C LYS A 216 -12.17 12.00 -13.38
N SER A 217 -12.24 11.10 -12.39
CA SER A 217 -13.26 10.05 -12.31
C SER A 217 -14.54 10.55 -11.66
N ASN A 218 -15.59 9.73 -11.71
CA ASN A 218 -16.86 9.97 -11.02
C ASN A 218 -16.81 9.57 -9.53
N ALA A 219 -15.70 9.00 -9.04
CA ALA A 219 -15.57 8.58 -7.65
C ALA A 219 -15.51 9.82 -6.72
N GLN A 220 -16.26 9.73 -5.62
CA GLN A 220 -16.39 10.82 -4.64
C GLN A 220 -15.43 10.66 -3.47
N TYR A 221 -15.02 9.42 -3.18
CA TYR A 221 -14.24 9.08 -1.98
C TYR A 221 -12.99 8.31 -2.35
N LEU A 222 -11.88 8.69 -1.71
CA LEU A 222 -10.60 7.99 -1.76
C LEU A 222 -10.28 7.45 -0.37
N TYR A 223 -10.10 6.14 -0.24
CA TYR A 223 -9.71 5.48 1.00
C TYR A 223 -8.31 4.89 0.86
N ALA A 224 -7.32 5.46 1.53
CA ALA A 224 -5.94 4.98 1.51
C ALA A 224 -5.53 4.39 2.86
N SER A 225 -4.75 3.30 2.84
CA SER A 225 -4.08 2.74 4.01
C SER A 225 -2.63 2.49 3.65
N VAL A 226 -1.72 3.17 4.33
CA VAL A 226 -0.28 3.14 4.05
C VAL A 226 0.53 2.86 5.31
N PRO A 227 1.72 2.27 5.21
CA PRO A 227 2.67 2.28 6.31
C PRO A 227 3.18 3.71 6.54
N LEU A 228 3.28 4.09 7.82
CA LEU A 228 3.71 5.42 8.20
C LEU A 228 5.20 5.45 8.54
N PHE A 229 5.85 6.53 8.14
CA PHE A 229 7.14 6.91 8.69
C PHE A 229 6.92 7.43 10.11
N SER A 230 7.27 6.60 11.08
CA SER A 230 7.06 6.82 12.50
C SER A 230 8.30 6.46 13.30
N PHE A 231 8.31 6.74 14.59
CA PHE A 231 9.42 6.42 15.48
C PHE A 231 9.80 4.93 15.46
N THR A 232 8.84 4.02 15.29
CA THR A 232 9.10 2.57 15.17
C THR A 232 9.99 2.25 13.98
N VAL A 233 9.88 3.00 12.88
CA VAL A 233 10.73 2.84 11.70
C VAL A 233 12.19 3.20 12.04
N LEU A 234 12.41 4.25 12.83
CA LEU A 234 13.76 4.61 13.29
C LEU A 234 14.36 3.52 14.16
N ILE A 235 13.59 2.94 15.09
CA ILE A 235 14.03 1.81 15.93
C ILE A 235 14.40 0.59 15.07
N GLU A 236 13.58 0.22 14.09
CA GLU A 236 13.89 -0.87 13.16
C GLU A 236 15.24 -0.68 12.45
N ASN A 237 15.65 0.57 12.21
CA ASN A 237 16.90 0.90 11.54
C ASN A 237 18.15 0.84 12.42
N ILE A 238 18.02 1.00 13.72
CA ILE A 238 19.14 0.87 14.66
C ILE A 238 19.66 -0.58 14.64
N PHE A 239 18.77 -1.55 14.48
CA PHE A 239 19.09 -2.98 14.51
C PHE A 239 19.23 -3.59 13.10
N GLN A 240 20.36 -3.36 12.43
CA GLN A 240 20.61 -3.83 11.05
C GLN A 240 20.54 -5.38 10.87
N LYS A 241 20.55 -6.15 11.95
CA LYS A 241 20.38 -7.62 11.94
C LYS A 241 18.93 -8.07 12.07
N ILE A 242 18.00 -7.14 12.21
CA ILE A 242 16.56 -7.40 12.28
C ILE A 242 15.94 -7.09 10.90
N TYR A 243 15.04 -7.98 10.48
CA TYR A 243 14.26 -7.77 9.25
C TYR A 243 13.40 -6.50 9.36
N PRO A 244 13.63 -5.49 8.51
CA PRO A 244 12.83 -4.26 8.53
C PRO A 244 11.46 -4.54 7.93
N ARG A 245 10.40 -4.26 8.68
CA ARG A 245 9.03 -4.44 8.19
C ARG A 245 8.55 -3.30 7.33
N GLN A 246 9.01 -2.09 7.64
CA GLN A 246 8.52 -0.86 7.02
C GLN A 246 9.44 -0.35 5.91
N LEU A 247 10.72 -0.67 5.96
CA LEU A 247 11.70 -0.23 4.95
C LEU A 247 12.26 -1.41 4.18
N GLY A 248 12.66 -1.15 2.94
CA GLY A 248 13.28 -2.14 2.07
C GLY A 248 12.98 -1.88 0.61
N GLY A 249 13.58 -2.66 -0.30
CA GLY A 249 13.38 -2.50 -1.74
C GLY A 249 11.94 -2.63 -2.22
N ALA A 250 11.08 -3.29 -1.43
CA ALA A 250 9.65 -3.38 -1.72
C ALA A 250 8.85 -2.15 -1.21
N HIS A 251 9.32 -1.51 -0.12
CA HIS A 251 8.79 -0.24 0.40
C HIS A 251 9.82 0.84 0.21
N THR A 252 9.83 1.43 -0.97
CA THR A 252 10.83 2.44 -1.35
C THR A 252 10.46 3.84 -0.92
N ASN A 253 9.28 4.02 -0.35
CA ASN A 253 8.82 5.28 0.18
C ASN A 253 7.82 5.04 1.33
N LEU A 254 7.80 5.94 2.31
CA LEU A 254 6.83 5.92 3.40
C LEU A 254 6.18 7.29 3.57
N TYR A 255 4.92 7.24 3.93
CA TYR A 255 4.12 8.43 4.16
C TYR A 255 4.24 8.88 5.62
N SER A 256 4.34 10.19 5.84
CA SER A 256 4.09 10.81 7.12
C SER A 256 2.69 11.42 7.17
N LYS A 257 2.24 11.85 8.32
CA LYS A 257 0.98 12.58 8.45
C LYS A 257 1.00 13.84 7.58
N GLU A 258 2.10 14.60 7.64
CA GLU A 258 2.31 15.84 6.88
C GLU A 258 2.33 15.58 5.38
N SER A 259 2.90 14.47 4.92
CA SER A 259 2.90 14.13 3.49
C SER A 259 1.50 13.77 2.98
N LEU A 260 0.67 13.14 3.79
CA LEU A 260 -0.74 12.86 3.47
C LEU A 260 -1.57 14.15 3.45
N GLU A 261 -1.37 15.05 4.42
CA GLU A 261 -2.01 16.37 4.46
C GLU A 261 -1.56 17.23 3.27
N PHE A 262 -0.28 17.17 2.89
CA PHE A 262 0.22 17.84 1.69
C PHE A 262 -0.48 17.33 0.43
N ILE A 263 -0.66 16.01 0.27
CA ILE A 263 -1.41 15.41 -0.84
C ILE A 263 -2.85 15.92 -0.83
N ALA A 264 -3.50 15.90 0.32
CA ALA A 264 -4.87 16.38 0.44
C ALA A 264 -5.00 17.85 -0.01
N LYS A 265 -4.11 18.72 0.45
CA LYS A 265 -4.06 20.13 0.04
C LYS A 265 -3.79 20.27 -1.47
N LYS A 266 -2.78 19.57 -2.00
CA LYS A 266 -2.37 19.62 -3.41
C LYS A 266 -3.51 19.27 -4.37
N TYR A 267 -4.30 18.25 -4.02
CA TYR A 267 -5.39 17.75 -4.85
C TYR A 267 -6.77 18.28 -4.42
N LYS A 268 -6.82 19.21 -3.45
CA LYS A 268 -8.06 19.78 -2.90
C LYS A 268 -9.00 18.69 -2.35
N PHE A 269 -8.44 17.69 -1.65
CA PHE A 269 -9.21 16.68 -0.94
C PHE A 269 -9.54 17.15 0.47
N LYS A 270 -10.74 16.83 0.95
CA LYS A 270 -11.13 17.02 2.35
C LYS A 270 -10.93 15.71 3.11
N ILE A 271 -10.10 15.71 4.13
CA ILE A 271 -9.93 14.56 5.02
C ILE A 271 -11.14 14.48 5.95
N ILE A 272 -11.95 13.43 5.81
CA ILE A 272 -13.19 13.21 6.58
C ILE A 272 -13.08 12.09 7.60
N GLY A 273 -12.05 11.25 7.49
CA GLY A 273 -11.76 10.18 8.44
C GLY A 273 -10.28 9.82 8.44
N GLU A 274 -9.78 9.45 9.60
CA GLU A 274 -8.41 8.98 9.79
C GLU A 274 -8.34 7.92 10.88
N TRP A 275 -7.44 6.96 10.70
CA TRP A 275 -7.17 5.89 11.65
C TRP A 275 -5.67 5.68 11.77
N TRP A 276 -5.14 5.98 12.95
CA TRP A 276 -3.72 5.91 13.31
C TRP A 276 -3.37 4.66 14.13
#